data_0f54e16c5b92cdb28770f23d7e7ec73f
#
_entry.id   0f54e16c5b92cdb28770f23d7e7ec73f
#
_cell.length_a   1.000
_cell.length_b   1.000
_cell.length_c   1.000
_cell.angle_alpha   90.00
_cell.angle_beta   90.00
_cell.angle_gamma   90.00
#
_symmetry.space_group_name_H-M   'P 1'
#
loop_
_entity.id
_entity.type
_entity.pdbx_description
1 polymer ?
#
loop_
_entity_poly.entity_id
_entity_poly.type
_entity_poly.pdbx_seq_one_letter_code
_entity_poly.pdbx_strand_id
1 'polypeptide(L)'
;MKNYGLLIMLLVLTANVSAQKKTTIHILNADRADYDERLGKDVQRLIGNVVMRQDSTYFYSDSAYYNEKTKFFDGFGNVHIIANDSVNIYSKLLKYNGETKFAELFHDVILKDDSTVLNTQYMTYDRVNHLATYPNRGRITRNDKVLVSKKGYYRDDIKVVYFRTEVVGTMPDYKIVSDTLVYDTENEMMYFYGPTDIYNKENTLFGNYGWYNTETELAYLDRRATLSNKEQSMTADTMYYNKKTGYAKALSDVIVEDTVNKAVLKGEYAELWKNQGKCMITDNMRAYYYEEIDTLFAKADTAYVYFDTINNNEIQRIKAFYNVRFFRNDMQGKCDSVNYVLSDSTLYMRGEPVLWAEDTQMSGDSINIMFSNKKIDRLMLRPNAFVIQQDSIKGFNQIKGKQITTYFKGNEVDHLFNEGNAETIYWLRDDDGSLIGVNFSQSTTMDINIIDKQISNIKFYQSIKETLYPEEQLKEEQEYLKGFSWQENIKPKREEF
;
A
#
# COMPACT_ATOMS: atom_id res chain seq x y z
N MET A 1 -50.65 -4.16 65.23
CA MET A 1 -49.45 -4.52 66.01
C MET A 1 -48.37 -5.00 65.04
N LYS A 2 -47.44 -4.14 64.72
CA LYS A 2 -46.06 -4.46 64.29
C LYS A 2 -45.33 -3.14 64.12
N ASN A 3 -44.37 -2.92 64.98
CA ASN A 3 -43.50 -1.79 65.00
C ASN A 3 -42.54 -1.81 63.82
N TYR A 4 -42.44 -0.72 63.06
CA TYR A 4 -41.31 -0.47 62.14
C TYR A 4 -40.40 0.52 62.81
N GLY A 5 -39.26 0.04 63.25
CA GLY A 5 -38.16 0.86 63.72
C GLY A 5 -37.47 1.58 62.57
N LEU A 6 -37.43 2.88 62.61
CA LEU A 6 -36.75 3.76 61.68
C LEU A 6 -35.25 3.75 62.00
N LEU A 7 -34.43 3.05 61.23
CA LEU A 7 -32.98 3.04 61.36
C LEU A 7 -32.45 4.23 60.53
N ILE A 8 -32.15 5.34 61.21
CA ILE A 8 -31.46 6.49 60.62
C ILE A 8 -29.96 6.12 60.47
N MET A 9 -29.56 5.78 59.26
CA MET A 9 -28.16 5.56 58.91
C MET A 9 -27.50 6.92 58.67
N LEU A 10 -26.73 7.41 59.65
CA LEU A 10 -25.93 8.63 59.56
C LEU A 10 -24.77 8.37 58.56
N LEU A 11 -24.93 8.81 57.31
CA LEU A 11 -23.85 8.78 56.32
C LEU A 11 -22.84 9.92 56.67
N VAL A 12 -21.77 9.56 57.34
CA VAL A 12 -20.60 10.45 57.54
C VAL A 12 -19.87 10.55 56.19
N LEU A 13 -20.17 11.64 55.48
CA LEU A 13 -19.36 12.06 54.34
C LEU A 13 -18.00 12.55 54.91
N THR A 14 -17.03 11.66 54.94
CA THR A 14 -15.61 12.09 55.06
C THR A 14 -15.21 12.76 53.78
N ALA A 15 -15.41 14.06 53.70
CA ALA A 15 -14.72 14.91 52.75
C ALA A 15 -13.23 14.75 53.02
N ASN A 16 -12.52 13.99 52.22
CA ASN A 16 -11.07 14.05 52.17
C ASN A 16 -10.70 15.45 51.63
N VAL A 17 -10.68 16.42 52.50
CA VAL A 17 -9.98 17.67 52.26
C VAL A 17 -8.50 17.28 52.21
N SER A 18 -7.98 17.01 51.05
CA SER A 18 -6.56 16.99 50.79
C SER A 18 -6.06 18.39 51.13
N ALA A 19 -5.59 18.57 52.38
CA ALA A 19 -4.90 19.78 52.75
C ALA A 19 -3.71 19.92 51.83
N GLN A 20 -3.82 20.83 50.84
CA GLN A 20 -2.74 21.20 49.94
C GLN A 20 -1.57 21.64 50.84
N LYS A 21 -0.52 20.80 50.94
CA LYS A 21 0.67 21.07 51.73
C LYS A 21 1.20 22.40 51.20
N LYS A 22 1.07 23.50 51.98
CA LYS A 22 1.66 24.79 51.64
C LYS A 22 3.16 24.62 51.56
N THR A 23 3.65 24.43 50.34
CA THR A 23 5.08 24.27 50.09
C THR A 23 5.72 25.68 50.11
N THR A 24 6.75 25.81 50.91
CA THR A 24 7.48 27.05 51.06
C THR A 24 8.61 27.12 50.03
N ILE A 25 8.82 28.30 49.46
CA ILE A 25 10.03 28.58 48.69
C ILE A 25 11.13 29.00 49.65
N HIS A 26 12.26 28.32 49.62
CA HIS A 26 13.43 28.62 50.43
C HIS A 26 14.48 29.33 49.58
N ILE A 27 14.97 30.47 50.03
CA ILE A 27 16.15 31.11 49.49
C ILE A 27 17.35 30.41 50.13
N LEU A 28 18.17 29.73 49.34
CA LEU A 28 19.33 28.98 49.80
C LEU A 28 20.62 29.80 49.69
N ASN A 29 20.70 30.69 48.67
CA ASN A 29 21.85 31.53 48.42
C ASN A 29 21.46 32.81 47.67
N ALA A 30 22.07 33.92 48.01
CA ALA A 30 22.19 35.15 47.23
C ALA A 30 23.39 35.94 47.80
N ASP A 31 24.16 36.61 46.95
CA ASP A 31 25.29 37.41 47.40
C ASP A 31 24.81 38.67 48.13
N ARG A 32 23.64 39.18 47.74
CA ARG A 32 22.99 40.37 48.38
C ARG A 32 21.47 40.24 48.26
N ALA A 33 20.77 40.70 49.30
CA ALA A 33 19.31 40.85 49.35
C ALA A 33 18.93 42.25 49.76
N ASP A 34 18.11 42.94 48.99
CA ASP A 34 17.59 44.30 49.29
C ASP A 34 16.06 44.28 49.24
N TYR A 35 15.47 45.17 50.09
CA TYR A 35 14.06 45.51 49.97
C TYR A 35 13.96 46.84 49.20
N ASP A 36 13.24 46.87 48.09
CA ASP A 36 12.99 48.10 47.32
C ASP A 36 11.49 48.37 47.27
N GLU A 37 11.05 49.37 48.02
CA GLU A 37 9.62 49.75 48.12
C GLU A 37 9.02 50.14 46.78
N ARG A 38 9.83 50.51 45.77
CA ARG A 38 9.38 50.82 44.41
C ARG A 38 8.93 49.58 43.67
N LEU A 39 9.39 48.39 44.05
CA LEU A 39 8.99 47.07 43.47
C LEU A 39 7.78 46.47 44.21
N GLY A 40 7.41 47.04 45.38
CA GLY A 40 6.33 46.59 46.24
C GLY A 40 6.78 46.30 47.67
N LYS A 41 5.88 46.48 48.64
CA LYS A 41 6.20 46.38 50.08
C LYS A 41 6.74 45.05 50.57
N ASP A 42 6.41 43.95 49.80
CA ASP A 42 6.73 42.56 50.20
C ASP A 42 7.67 41.87 49.17
N VAL A 43 8.37 42.65 48.31
CA VAL A 43 9.27 42.16 47.27
C VAL A 43 10.72 42.31 47.71
N GLN A 44 11.43 41.21 47.77
CA GLN A 44 12.88 41.15 47.96
C GLN A 44 13.56 41.10 46.58
N ARG A 45 14.61 41.91 46.42
CA ARG A 45 15.54 41.86 45.31
C ARG A 45 16.76 41.06 45.72
N LEU A 46 16.97 39.91 45.08
CA LEU A 46 18.12 39.03 45.29
C LEU A 46 19.12 39.25 44.15
N ILE A 47 20.40 39.40 44.48
CA ILE A 47 21.45 39.70 43.51
C ILE A 47 22.63 38.76 43.72
N GLY A 48 23.13 38.19 42.62
CA GLY A 48 24.32 37.35 42.55
C GLY A 48 24.09 35.92 43.02
N ASN A 49 24.40 34.95 42.21
CA ASN A 49 24.39 33.50 42.52
C ASN A 49 23.10 33.05 43.26
N VAL A 50 21.95 33.52 42.79
CA VAL A 50 20.67 33.24 43.47
C VAL A 50 20.33 31.77 43.33
N VAL A 51 20.07 31.11 44.46
CA VAL A 51 19.61 29.72 44.53
C VAL A 51 18.35 29.66 45.39
N MET A 52 17.27 29.18 44.81
CA MET A 52 15.99 28.98 45.50
C MET A 52 15.56 27.52 45.36
N ARG A 53 14.80 27.01 46.32
CA ARG A 53 14.29 25.63 46.32
C ARG A 53 12.83 25.60 46.72
N GLN A 54 12.05 24.82 45.99
CA GLN A 54 10.72 24.42 46.41
C GLN A 54 10.55 22.89 46.18
N ASP A 55 10.27 22.19 47.28
CA ASP A 55 10.26 20.73 47.31
C ASP A 55 11.63 20.14 46.85
N SER A 56 11.64 19.29 45.81
CA SER A 56 12.84 18.74 45.18
C SER A 56 13.40 19.61 44.05
N THR A 57 12.73 20.76 43.71
CA THR A 57 13.14 21.58 42.56
C THR A 57 14.05 22.71 43.01
N TYR A 58 15.16 22.86 42.30
CA TYR A 58 16.11 23.95 42.47
C TYR A 58 15.99 24.97 41.36
N PHE A 59 16.09 26.24 41.67
CA PHE A 59 16.05 27.37 40.74
C PHE A 59 17.33 28.21 40.94
N TYR A 60 18.04 28.42 39.87
CA TYR A 60 19.26 29.20 39.79
C TYR A 60 19.04 30.41 38.88
N SER A 61 19.61 31.58 39.21
CA SER A 61 19.61 32.77 38.36
C SER A 61 20.68 33.76 38.80
N ASP A 62 21.03 34.73 37.94
CA ASP A 62 21.96 35.79 38.31
C ASP A 62 21.31 36.78 39.31
N SER A 63 20.02 37.03 39.18
CA SER A 63 19.23 37.84 40.11
C SER A 63 17.77 37.42 40.11
N ALA A 64 17.02 37.78 41.15
CA ALA A 64 15.59 37.50 41.23
C ALA A 64 14.84 38.59 42.00
N TYR A 65 13.55 38.75 41.67
CA TYR A 65 12.57 39.43 42.51
C TYR A 65 11.66 38.39 43.14
N TYR A 66 11.56 38.37 44.46
CA TYR A 66 10.75 37.41 45.19
C TYR A 66 9.73 38.08 46.08
N ASN A 67 8.45 37.72 45.98
CA ASN A 67 7.39 38.15 46.86
C ASN A 67 6.98 36.99 47.77
N GLU A 68 7.29 37.12 49.06
CA GLU A 68 7.05 36.07 50.04
C GLU A 68 5.55 35.79 50.28
N LYS A 69 4.68 36.82 50.17
CA LYS A 69 3.24 36.66 50.40
C LYS A 69 2.53 35.91 49.27
N THR A 70 2.83 36.30 48.04
CA THR A 70 2.20 35.72 46.85
C THR A 70 2.94 34.49 46.31
N LYS A 71 4.14 34.19 46.87
CA LYS A 71 5.01 33.11 46.40
C LYS A 71 5.43 33.21 44.90
N PHE A 72 5.35 34.43 44.35
CA PHE A 72 5.86 34.69 43.00
C PHE A 72 7.34 35.09 43.06
N PHE A 73 8.08 34.60 42.05
CA PHE A 73 9.39 35.19 41.80
C PHE A 73 9.70 35.26 40.29
N ASP A 74 10.43 36.29 39.92
CA ASP A 74 11.00 36.48 38.59
C ASP A 74 12.51 36.30 38.69
N GLY A 75 13.07 35.35 37.94
CA GLY A 75 14.50 35.08 37.86
C GLY A 75 15.07 35.64 36.56
N PHE A 76 16.22 36.31 36.61
CA PHE A 76 16.86 36.98 35.48
C PHE A 76 18.29 36.53 35.29
N GLY A 77 18.68 36.33 34.03
CA GLY A 77 20.03 35.92 33.60
C GLY A 77 20.36 34.50 34.03
N ASN A 78 20.96 33.73 33.17
CA ASN A 78 21.43 32.36 33.38
C ASN A 78 20.46 31.48 34.21
N VAL A 79 19.16 31.62 33.93
CA VAL A 79 18.15 30.81 34.62
C VAL A 79 18.38 29.34 34.37
N HIS A 80 18.42 28.53 35.45
CA HIS A 80 18.49 27.08 35.38
C HIS A 80 17.54 26.47 36.42
N ILE A 81 16.66 25.60 35.99
CA ILE A 81 15.75 24.85 36.87
C ILE A 81 16.16 23.38 36.81
N ILE A 82 16.31 22.75 37.98
CA ILE A 82 16.47 21.31 38.10
C ILE A 82 15.21 20.75 38.72
N ALA A 83 14.40 20.04 37.93
CA ALA A 83 13.16 19.43 38.37
C ALA A 83 13.24 17.91 38.28
N ASN A 84 12.71 17.22 39.30
CA ASN A 84 12.56 15.74 39.30
C ASN A 84 13.84 14.96 38.93
N ASP A 85 15.00 15.43 39.45
CA ASP A 85 16.33 14.82 39.29
C ASP A 85 16.86 14.63 37.83
N SER A 86 15.97 14.65 36.82
CA SER A 86 16.35 14.41 35.41
C SER A 86 16.12 15.62 34.51
N VAL A 87 15.08 16.42 34.79
CA VAL A 87 14.67 17.55 33.94
C VAL A 87 15.47 18.80 34.26
N ASN A 88 16.22 19.29 33.28
CA ASN A 88 16.97 20.53 33.35
C ASN A 88 16.39 21.55 32.37
N ILE A 89 16.02 22.76 32.86
CA ILE A 89 15.46 23.81 32.03
C ILE A 89 16.33 25.05 32.12
N TYR A 90 16.69 25.63 31.01
CA TYR A 90 17.50 26.84 30.89
C TYR A 90 16.72 27.95 30.18
N SER A 91 16.89 29.20 30.59
CA SER A 91 16.32 30.38 29.93
C SER A 91 17.05 31.68 30.36
N LYS A 92 16.65 32.83 29.79
CA LYS A 92 17.15 34.13 30.24
C LYS A 92 16.23 34.82 31.23
N LEU A 93 14.94 34.47 31.22
CA LEU A 93 13.94 35.02 32.13
C LEU A 93 12.98 33.89 32.57
N LEU A 94 12.71 33.84 33.84
CA LEU A 94 11.72 32.97 34.47
C LEU A 94 10.71 33.81 35.21
N LYS A 95 9.43 33.51 35.06
CA LYS A 95 8.35 33.91 35.97
C LYS A 95 7.77 32.67 36.59
N TYR A 96 7.74 32.63 37.93
CA TYR A 96 7.31 31.44 38.65
C TYR A 96 6.28 31.76 39.72
N ASN A 97 5.20 30.98 39.71
CA ASN A 97 4.18 30.99 40.74
C ASN A 97 4.36 29.77 41.65
N GLY A 98 4.81 29.97 42.88
CA GLY A 98 5.05 28.87 43.81
C GLY A 98 3.78 28.25 44.41
N GLU A 99 2.62 28.89 44.35
CA GLU A 99 1.37 28.31 44.80
C GLU A 99 0.84 27.29 43.81
N THR A 100 0.84 27.63 42.51
CA THR A 100 0.42 26.75 41.43
C THR A 100 1.54 25.86 40.89
N LYS A 101 2.80 26.14 41.27
CA LYS A 101 4.02 25.49 40.75
C LYS A 101 4.17 25.60 39.22
N PHE A 102 3.75 26.74 38.67
CA PHE A 102 3.74 27.04 37.25
C PHE A 102 4.86 28.01 36.89
N ALA A 103 5.63 27.67 35.88
CA ALA A 103 6.73 28.47 35.34
C ALA A 103 6.41 28.95 33.91
N GLU A 104 6.74 30.22 33.64
CA GLU A 104 6.85 30.80 32.31
C GLU A 104 8.30 31.15 32.01
N LEU A 105 8.83 30.62 30.90
CA LEU A 105 10.24 30.77 30.54
C LEU A 105 10.35 31.49 29.20
N PHE A 106 11.26 32.44 29.13
CA PHE A 106 11.42 33.30 27.96
C PHE A 106 12.88 33.37 27.52
N HIS A 107 13.06 33.49 26.22
CA HIS A 107 14.32 33.68 25.51
C HIS A 107 15.30 32.50 25.64
N ASP A 108 15.61 31.91 24.53
CA ASP A 108 16.56 30.79 24.38
C ASP A 108 16.26 29.63 25.36
N VAL A 109 14.98 29.25 25.43
CA VAL A 109 14.53 28.21 26.36
C VAL A 109 14.98 26.85 25.87
N ILE A 110 15.66 26.12 26.77
CA ILE A 110 16.14 24.74 26.49
C ILE A 110 15.65 23.87 27.65
N LEU A 111 14.84 22.84 27.34
CA LEU A 111 14.53 21.76 28.26
C LEU A 111 15.33 20.51 27.85
N LYS A 112 16.05 19.94 28.82
CA LYS A 112 16.81 18.67 28.63
C LYS A 112 16.26 17.65 29.61
N ASP A 113 15.92 16.48 29.05
CA ASP A 113 15.48 15.31 29.80
C ASP A 113 16.03 14.05 29.11
N ASP A 114 16.95 13.36 29.77
CA ASP A 114 17.77 12.30 29.21
C ASP A 114 18.40 12.72 27.86
N SER A 115 18.10 11.96 26.80
CA SER A 115 18.54 12.25 25.45
C SER A 115 17.64 13.20 24.66
N THR A 116 16.54 13.68 25.26
CA THR A 116 15.57 14.58 24.64
C THR A 116 15.90 16.04 24.97
N VAL A 117 16.01 16.87 23.95
CA VAL A 117 16.28 18.30 24.08
C VAL A 117 15.21 19.10 23.31
N LEU A 118 14.42 19.90 24.03
CA LEU A 118 13.49 20.88 23.45
C LEU A 118 14.13 22.26 23.43
N ASN A 119 14.13 22.91 22.29
CA ASN A 119 14.53 24.31 22.12
C ASN A 119 13.36 25.15 21.62
N THR A 120 13.11 26.30 22.27
CA THR A 120 12.07 27.27 21.90
C THR A 120 12.39 28.67 22.42
N GLN A 121 11.65 29.68 22.00
CA GLN A 121 11.80 31.06 22.54
C GLN A 121 10.91 31.35 23.76
N TYR A 122 9.83 30.59 23.92
CA TYR A 122 8.90 30.69 25.02
C TYR A 122 8.33 29.31 25.36
N MET A 123 8.25 29.02 26.66
CA MET A 123 7.72 27.77 27.16
C MET A 123 7.03 27.98 28.50
N THR A 124 5.92 27.29 28.73
CA THR A 124 5.36 27.13 30.08
C THR A 124 5.70 25.73 30.60
N TYR A 125 5.91 25.63 31.93
CA TYR A 125 6.13 24.35 32.58
C TYR A 125 5.27 24.25 33.85
N ASP A 126 4.28 23.36 33.76
CA ASP A 126 3.41 22.99 34.89
C ASP A 126 4.03 21.79 35.60
N ARG A 127 4.61 22.04 36.79
CA ARG A 127 5.28 20.99 37.57
C ARG A 127 4.30 20.00 38.21
N VAL A 128 3.03 20.41 38.40
CA VAL A 128 2.01 19.52 39.00
C VAL A 128 1.56 18.47 37.99
N ASN A 129 1.36 18.91 36.74
CA ASN A 129 0.90 18.05 35.65
C ASN A 129 2.04 17.50 34.79
N HIS A 130 3.29 17.77 35.13
CA HIS A 130 4.47 17.31 34.37
C HIS A 130 4.41 17.73 32.90
N LEU A 131 3.99 18.97 32.62
CA LEU A 131 3.63 19.44 31.28
C LEU A 131 4.45 20.68 30.89
N ALA A 132 5.34 20.51 29.92
CA ALA A 132 6.01 21.60 29.22
C ALA A 132 5.27 21.93 27.93
N THR A 133 4.90 23.19 27.68
CA THR A 133 4.14 23.62 26.49
C THR A 133 4.86 24.76 25.78
N TYR A 134 5.01 24.63 24.45
CA TYR A 134 5.49 25.70 23.58
C TYR A 134 4.43 26.06 22.53
N PRO A 135 3.93 27.32 22.53
CA PRO A 135 2.88 27.74 21.60
C PRO A 135 3.41 28.25 20.24
N ASN A 136 4.68 28.59 20.17
CA ASN A 136 5.31 29.27 19.05
C ASN A 136 6.65 28.62 18.68
N ARG A 137 6.59 27.65 17.79
CA ARG A 137 7.73 26.94 17.21
C ARG A 137 8.70 26.33 18.25
N GLY A 138 8.69 25.01 18.29
CA GLY A 138 9.63 24.23 19.08
C GLY A 138 10.42 23.27 18.18
N ARG A 139 11.66 23.01 18.59
CA ARG A 139 12.55 22.03 17.98
C ARG A 139 12.93 21.02 19.04
N ILE A 140 12.56 19.77 18.80
CA ILE A 140 12.95 18.65 19.67
C ILE A 140 14.01 17.81 18.94
N THR A 141 15.08 17.54 19.66
CA THR A 141 16.17 16.67 19.20
C THR A 141 16.30 15.50 20.15
N ARG A 142 16.35 14.28 19.61
CA ARG A 142 16.62 13.05 20.37
C ARG A 142 17.56 12.18 19.53
N ASN A 143 18.77 11.95 20.02
CA ASN A 143 19.84 11.29 19.27
C ASN A 143 20.04 12.00 17.91
N ASP A 144 19.85 11.28 16.82
CA ASP A 144 19.96 11.76 15.43
C ASP A 144 18.62 12.22 14.81
N LYS A 145 17.54 12.21 15.58
CA LYS A 145 16.19 12.60 15.16
C LYS A 145 15.90 14.05 15.54
N VAL A 146 15.35 14.79 14.60
CA VAL A 146 14.95 16.19 14.79
C VAL A 146 13.51 16.36 14.38
N LEU A 147 12.66 16.85 15.30
CA LEU A 147 11.27 17.18 15.04
C LEU A 147 11.01 18.65 15.31
N VAL A 148 10.32 19.32 14.40
CA VAL A 148 9.94 20.72 14.50
C VAL A 148 8.43 20.81 14.31
N SER A 149 7.77 21.65 15.10
CA SER A 149 6.36 22.00 14.90
C SER A 149 6.07 23.42 15.35
N LYS A 150 4.92 23.95 14.95
CA LYS A 150 4.49 25.28 15.35
C LYS A 150 4.06 25.32 16.81
N LYS A 151 3.40 24.26 17.29
CA LYS A 151 2.93 24.11 18.67
C LYS A 151 3.19 22.69 19.16
N GLY A 152 3.39 22.54 20.46
CA GLY A 152 3.47 21.22 21.06
C GLY A 152 3.62 21.26 22.56
N TYR A 153 3.61 20.09 23.15
CA TYR A 153 3.82 19.89 24.55
C TYR A 153 4.50 18.57 24.86
N TYR A 154 5.27 18.56 25.94
CA TYR A 154 6.00 17.39 26.41
C TYR A 154 5.52 17.02 27.81
N ARG A 155 5.17 15.73 27.96
CA ARG A 155 4.87 15.09 29.24
C ARG A 155 6.13 14.37 29.72
N ASP A 156 6.80 14.96 30.74
CA ASP A 156 8.08 14.43 31.25
C ASP A 156 7.91 13.16 32.10
N ASP A 157 6.73 12.95 32.68
CA ASP A 157 6.38 11.76 33.49
C ASP A 157 6.20 10.48 32.65
N ILE A 158 5.72 10.60 31.42
CA ILE A 158 5.47 9.47 30.50
C ILE A 158 6.35 9.52 29.25
N LYS A 159 7.27 10.47 29.16
CA LYS A 159 8.23 10.65 28.05
C LYS A 159 7.57 10.78 26.66
N VAL A 160 6.41 11.44 26.58
CA VAL A 160 5.63 11.62 25.34
C VAL A 160 5.61 13.06 24.89
N VAL A 161 5.93 13.28 23.62
CA VAL A 161 5.85 14.59 22.95
C VAL A 161 4.67 14.62 22.00
N TYR A 162 3.91 15.70 22.07
CA TYR A 162 2.79 15.98 21.17
C TYR A 162 3.17 17.18 20.29
N PHE A 163 3.16 16.96 18.98
CA PHE A 163 3.44 17.98 17.98
C PHE A 163 2.15 18.35 17.24
N ARG A 164 1.92 19.63 17.03
CA ARG A 164 0.73 20.12 16.31
C ARG A 164 1.12 21.23 15.35
N THR A 165 0.51 21.15 14.17
CA THR A 165 0.61 22.14 13.10
C THR A 165 2.02 22.24 12.51
N GLU A 166 2.14 21.98 11.22
CA GLU A 166 3.38 22.07 10.47
C GLU A 166 4.49 21.18 11.08
N VAL A 167 4.16 19.92 11.36
CA VAL A 167 5.14 18.99 11.93
C VAL A 167 6.09 18.50 10.85
N VAL A 168 7.38 18.68 11.07
CA VAL A 168 8.44 18.17 10.20
C VAL A 168 9.44 17.38 11.04
N GLY A 169 9.54 16.10 10.77
CA GLY A 169 10.57 15.20 11.31
C GLY A 169 11.70 15.01 10.31
N THR A 170 12.94 15.08 10.75
CA THR A 170 14.13 14.77 9.96
C THR A 170 14.91 13.68 10.69
N MET A 171 15.06 12.55 10.04
CA MET A 171 15.79 11.35 10.45
C MET A 171 16.97 11.14 9.47
N PRO A 172 17.94 10.29 9.78
CA PRO A 172 19.09 10.05 8.88
C PRO A 172 18.69 9.67 7.47
N ASP A 173 17.70 8.77 7.32
CA ASP A 173 17.35 8.16 6.03
C ASP A 173 16.00 8.58 5.46
N TYR A 174 15.18 9.34 6.21
CA TYR A 174 13.84 9.74 5.80
C TYR A 174 13.37 11.03 6.46
N LYS A 175 12.31 11.60 5.93
CA LYS A 175 11.60 12.74 6.50
C LYS A 175 10.15 12.38 6.76
N ILE A 176 9.56 13.03 7.75
CA ILE A 176 8.13 12.96 8.05
C ILE A 176 7.55 14.37 7.95
N VAL A 177 6.42 14.50 7.26
CA VAL A 177 5.60 15.71 7.26
C VAL A 177 4.21 15.31 7.72
N SER A 178 3.70 15.96 8.78
CA SER A 178 2.41 15.61 9.38
C SER A 178 1.71 16.87 9.88
N ASP A 179 0.38 16.80 10.02
CA ASP A 179 -0.36 17.85 10.72
C ASP A 179 -0.24 17.69 12.25
N THR A 180 -0.45 16.48 12.74
CA THR A 180 -0.40 16.16 14.17
C THR A 180 0.32 14.83 14.39
N LEU A 181 1.35 14.84 15.24
CA LEU A 181 2.17 13.69 15.55
C LEU A 181 2.36 13.58 17.08
N VAL A 182 2.28 12.37 17.60
CA VAL A 182 2.65 12.04 18.97
C VAL A 182 3.86 11.11 18.92
N TYR A 183 4.92 11.45 19.66
CA TYR A 183 6.13 10.64 19.77
C TYR A 183 6.32 10.15 21.19
N ASP A 184 6.11 8.87 21.39
CA ASP A 184 6.52 8.15 22.60
C ASP A 184 8.01 7.85 22.48
N THR A 185 8.81 8.60 23.23
CA THR A 185 10.27 8.54 23.14
C THR A 185 10.87 7.34 23.86
N GLU A 186 10.14 6.71 24.76
CA GLU A 186 10.57 5.50 25.46
C GLU A 186 10.38 4.25 24.61
N ASN A 187 9.23 4.15 23.93
CA ASN A 187 8.89 3.01 23.08
C ASN A 187 9.28 3.22 21.61
N GLU A 188 9.90 4.36 21.28
CA GLU A 188 10.29 4.74 19.92
C GLU A 188 9.14 4.71 18.90
N MET A 189 7.90 5.03 19.36
CA MET A 189 6.67 4.99 18.58
C MET A 189 6.20 6.37 18.19
N MET A 190 5.96 6.60 16.91
CA MET A 190 5.32 7.79 16.37
C MET A 190 3.88 7.45 15.94
N TYR A 191 2.91 8.20 16.43
CA TYR A 191 1.49 8.06 16.07
C TYR A 191 1.06 9.28 15.27
N PHE A 192 0.34 9.04 14.16
CA PHE A 192 -0.13 10.08 13.25
C PHE A 192 -1.63 10.28 13.36
N TYR A 193 -2.06 11.52 13.42
CA TYR A 193 -3.47 11.93 13.51
C TYR A 193 -3.77 13.00 12.46
N GLY A 194 -3.81 12.59 11.20
CA GLY A 194 -4.02 13.44 10.04
C GLY A 194 -3.08 13.08 8.89
N PRO A 195 -3.19 13.75 7.73
CA PRO A 195 -2.36 13.48 6.57
C PRO A 195 -0.87 13.49 6.94
N THR A 196 -0.18 12.41 6.62
CA THR A 196 1.23 12.21 6.97
C THR A 196 1.96 11.56 5.81
N ASP A 197 3.06 12.20 5.39
CA ASP A 197 4.01 11.69 4.43
C ASP A 197 5.29 11.26 5.15
N ILE A 198 5.73 10.04 4.92
CA ILE A 198 7.04 9.53 5.31
C ILE A 198 7.80 9.21 4.03
N TYR A 199 8.86 9.94 3.74
CA TYR A 199 9.52 9.83 2.44
C TYR A 199 11.04 9.88 2.52
N ASN A 200 11.67 9.23 1.55
CA ASN A 200 13.11 9.32 1.29
C ASN A 200 13.34 9.67 -0.20
N LYS A 201 14.56 9.41 -0.72
CA LYS A 201 14.89 9.69 -2.14
C LYS A 201 14.12 8.80 -3.13
N GLU A 202 13.70 7.62 -2.71
CA GLU A 202 13.16 6.57 -3.58
C GLU A 202 11.65 6.39 -3.42
N ASN A 203 11.16 6.40 -2.17
CA ASN A 203 9.80 6.02 -1.86
C ASN A 203 9.10 7.04 -0.98
N THR A 204 7.79 7.13 -1.13
CA THR A 204 6.88 7.86 -0.25
C THR A 204 5.83 6.89 0.30
N LEU A 205 5.62 6.95 1.61
CA LEU A 205 4.56 6.25 2.32
C LEU A 205 3.61 7.32 2.88
N PHE A 206 2.34 7.27 2.48
CA PHE A 206 1.30 8.21 2.88
C PHE A 206 0.19 7.50 3.64
N GLY A 207 -0.40 8.18 4.63
CA GLY A 207 -1.62 7.75 5.32
C GLY A 207 -2.22 8.87 6.15
N ASN A 208 -3.51 8.75 6.49
CA ASN A 208 -4.21 9.74 7.29
C ASN A 208 -4.19 9.42 8.78
N TYR A 209 -4.00 8.16 9.13
CA TYR A 209 -3.85 7.65 10.49
C TYR A 209 -2.85 6.51 10.50
N GLY A 210 -2.21 6.30 11.64
CA GLY A 210 -1.32 5.18 11.78
C GLY A 210 -0.24 5.39 12.82
N TRP A 211 0.74 4.51 12.76
CA TRP A 211 1.92 4.60 13.59
C TRP A 211 3.17 4.11 12.84
N TYR A 212 4.31 4.56 13.31
CA TYR A 212 5.62 4.14 12.84
C TYR A 212 6.55 3.91 14.02
N ASN A 213 7.15 2.72 14.09
CA ASN A 213 8.20 2.42 15.07
C ASN A 213 9.56 2.76 14.47
N THR A 214 10.27 3.70 15.06
CA THR A 214 11.55 4.20 14.52
C THR A 214 12.73 3.25 14.73
N GLU A 215 12.61 2.25 15.59
CA GLU A 215 13.62 1.24 15.86
C GLU A 215 13.46 0.02 14.96
N THR A 216 12.25 -0.52 14.87
CA THR A 216 11.95 -1.69 14.03
C THR A 216 11.70 -1.34 12.57
N GLU A 217 11.47 -0.08 12.26
CA GLU A 217 11.08 0.46 10.96
C GLU A 217 9.79 -0.16 10.40
N LEU A 218 8.90 -0.55 11.30
CA LEU A 218 7.58 -1.06 10.97
C LEU A 218 6.56 0.09 11.00
N ALA A 219 5.78 0.23 9.94
CA ALA A 219 4.67 1.16 9.80
C ALA A 219 3.32 0.44 9.70
N TYR A 220 2.31 1.04 10.27
CA TYR A 220 0.90 0.76 10.03
C TYR A 220 0.22 2.06 9.63
N LEU A 221 -0.49 2.06 8.53
CA LEU A 221 -1.20 3.21 8.00
C LEU A 221 -2.62 2.81 7.63
N ASP A 222 -3.54 3.71 7.87
CA ASP A 222 -4.97 3.52 7.70
C ASP A 222 -5.62 4.72 7.00
N ARG A 223 -6.86 4.53 6.53
CA ARG A 223 -7.65 5.53 5.81
C ARG A 223 -6.97 5.99 4.53
N ARG A 224 -6.89 5.06 3.58
CA ARG A 224 -6.29 5.24 2.26
C ARG A 224 -4.77 5.40 2.31
N ALA A 225 -4.10 4.35 2.77
CA ALA A 225 -2.64 4.27 2.76
C ALA A 225 -2.10 4.09 1.34
N THR A 226 -0.97 4.75 1.05
CA THR A 226 -0.30 4.64 -0.26
C THR A 226 1.20 4.47 -0.07
N LEU A 227 1.78 3.45 -0.71
CA LEU A 227 3.21 3.28 -0.89
C LEU A 227 3.54 3.56 -2.36
N SER A 228 4.39 4.54 -2.63
CA SER A 228 4.70 4.93 -4.02
C SER A 228 6.17 5.23 -4.23
N ASN A 229 6.61 5.08 -5.46
CA ASN A 229 7.84 5.62 -6.00
C ASN A 229 7.51 6.44 -7.28
N LYS A 230 8.51 6.74 -8.13
CA LYS A 230 8.29 7.54 -9.35
C LYS A 230 7.44 6.83 -10.41
N GLU A 231 7.42 5.51 -10.41
CA GLU A 231 6.91 4.68 -11.50
C GLU A 231 5.74 3.81 -11.05
N GLN A 232 5.68 3.49 -9.75
CA GLN A 232 4.72 2.53 -9.21
C GLN A 232 4.08 3.04 -7.94
N SER A 233 2.83 2.68 -7.73
CA SER A 233 2.11 2.93 -6.48
C SER A 233 1.27 1.71 -6.06
N MET A 234 1.13 1.53 -4.75
CA MET A 234 0.20 0.60 -4.12
C MET A 234 -0.65 1.39 -3.14
N THR A 235 -1.96 1.39 -3.33
CA THR A 235 -2.92 2.07 -2.45
C THR A 235 -3.91 1.05 -1.90
N ALA A 236 -4.29 1.21 -0.62
CA ALA A 236 -5.27 0.36 0.05
C ALA A 236 -5.93 1.13 1.21
N ASP A 237 -7.02 0.61 1.76
CA ASP A 237 -7.59 1.20 2.96
C ASP A 237 -6.63 1.11 4.15
N THR A 238 -5.97 -0.04 4.30
CA THR A 238 -5.00 -0.29 5.37
C THR A 238 -3.72 -0.89 4.81
N MET A 239 -2.57 -0.45 5.32
CA MET A 239 -1.27 -0.96 4.91
C MET A 239 -0.32 -1.16 6.11
N TYR A 240 0.36 -2.30 6.12
CA TYR A 240 1.54 -2.56 6.93
C TYR A 240 2.78 -2.51 6.03
N TYR A 241 3.83 -1.85 6.48
CA TYR A 241 5.08 -1.77 5.74
C TYR A 241 6.27 -1.92 6.67
N ASN A 242 7.17 -2.82 6.32
CA ASN A 242 8.45 -3.01 7.01
C ASN A 242 9.58 -2.56 6.09
N LYS A 243 10.20 -1.43 6.40
CA LYS A 243 11.26 -0.82 5.60
C LYS A 243 12.53 -1.70 5.55
N LYS A 244 12.89 -2.38 6.65
CA LYS A 244 14.09 -3.24 6.72
C LYS A 244 14.02 -4.42 5.77
N THR A 245 12.84 -5.05 5.67
CA THR A 245 12.64 -6.25 4.84
C THR A 245 12.08 -5.94 3.47
N GLY A 246 11.60 -4.71 3.23
CA GLY A 246 10.85 -4.35 2.02
C GLY A 246 9.52 -5.11 1.89
N TYR A 247 8.96 -5.59 3.00
CA TYR A 247 7.68 -6.27 3.02
C TYR A 247 6.54 -5.27 3.20
N ALA A 248 5.52 -5.34 2.33
CA ALA A 248 4.27 -4.63 2.52
C ALA A 248 3.08 -5.61 2.46
N LYS A 249 2.06 -5.30 3.25
CA LYS A 249 0.77 -5.98 3.26
C LYS A 249 -0.32 -4.93 3.15
N ALA A 250 -1.20 -5.06 2.16
CA ALA A 250 -2.28 -4.14 1.86
C ALA A 250 -3.63 -4.85 1.98
N LEU A 251 -4.62 -4.19 2.55
CA LEU A 251 -5.93 -4.73 2.90
C LEU A 251 -7.03 -3.78 2.43
N SER A 252 -8.03 -4.32 1.79
CA SER A 252 -9.24 -3.69 1.27
C SER A 252 -8.99 -2.61 0.22
N ASP A 253 -9.71 -2.72 -0.88
CA ASP A 253 -9.66 -1.82 -2.04
C ASP A 253 -8.22 -1.54 -2.50
N VAL A 254 -7.47 -2.64 -2.71
CA VAL A 254 -6.07 -2.57 -3.14
C VAL A 254 -6.00 -2.20 -4.61
N ILE A 255 -5.22 -1.18 -4.92
CA ILE A 255 -4.91 -0.75 -6.29
C ILE A 255 -3.38 -0.66 -6.41
N VAL A 256 -2.82 -1.39 -7.36
CA VAL A 256 -1.41 -1.30 -7.75
C VAL A 256 -1.34 -0.72 -9.15
N GLU A 257 -0.62 0.38 -9.29
CA GLU A 257 -0.42 1.05 -10.58
C GLU A 257 1.05 1.02 -10.99
N ASP A 258 1.31 0.66 -12.24
CA ASP A 258 2.62 0.69 -12.86
C ASP A 258 2.53 1.55 -14.13
N THR A 259 3.12 2.74 -14.08
CA THR A 259 3.07 3.70 -15.17
C THR A 259 3.99 3.35 -16.33
N VAL A 260 5.09 2.62 -16.05
CA VAL A 260 6.05 2.16 -17.08
C VAL A 260 5.43 1.06 -17.93
N ASN A 261 4.85 0.07 -17.26
CA ASN A 261 4.19 -1.04 -17.93
C ASN A 261 2.73 -0.73 -18.30
N LYS A 262 2.23 0.48 -18.00
CA LYS A 262 0.85 0.91 -18.28
C LYS A 262 -0.18 -0.09 -17.75
N ALA A 263 0.02 -0.57 -16.54
CA ALA A 263 -0.81 -1.60 -15.93
C ALA A 263 -1.43 -1.14 -14.60
N VAL A 264 -2.67 -1.57 -14.36
CA VAL A 264 -3.36 -1.40 -13.08
C VAL A 264 -3.86 -2.76 -12.63
N LEU A 265 -3.56 -3.11 -11.37
CA LEU A 265 -4.07 -4.32 -10.71
C LEU A 265 -4.96 -3.90 -9.55
N LYS A 266 -6.09 -4.58 -9.37
CA LYS A 266 -7.03 -4.37 -8.28
C LYS A 266 -7.34 -5.67 -7.56
N GLY A 267 -7.63 -5.61 -6.27
CA GLY A 267 -8.03 -6.75 -5.44
C GLY A 267 -8.34 -6.29 -4.02
N GLU A 268 -8.70 -7.22 -3.14
CA GLU A 268 -9.01 -6.91 -1.74
C GLU A 268 -7.81 -7.14 -0.81
N TYR A 269 -6.81 -7.87 -1.28
CA TYR A 269 -5.62 -8.20 -0.51
C TYR A 269 -4.38 -8.25 -1.41
N ALA A 270 -3.28 -7.65 -0.95
CA ALA A 270 -1.99 -7.80 -1.61
C ALA A 270 -0.82 -7.88 -0.62
N GLU A 271 0.22 -8.56 -1.05
CA GLU A 271 1.51 -8.60 -0.38
C GLU A 271 2.66 -8.32 -1.36
N LEU A 272 3.58 -7.50 -0.92
CA LEU A 272 4.83 -7.19 -1.64
C LEU A 272 6.03 -7.69 -0.82
N TRP A 273 6.85 -8.52 -1.42
CA TRP A 273 8.16 -8.94 -0.91
C TRP A 273 9.25 -8.33 -1.80
N LYS A 274 9.51 -7.04 -1.62
CA LYS A 274 10.42 -6.26 -2.49
C LYS A 274 11.79 -6.92 -2.64
N ASN A 275 12.40 -7.36 -1.53
CA ASN A 275 13.72 -7.98 -1.54
C ASN A 275 13.75 -9.38 -2.18
N GLN A 276 12.59 -10.00 -2.38
CA GLN A 276 12.45 -11.29 -3.07
C GLN A 276 11.97 -11.12 -4.52
N GLY A 277 11.74 -9.90 -4.98
CA GLY A 277 11.22 -9.63 -6.31
C GLY A 277 9.84 -10.24 -6.57
N LYS A 278 8.93 -10.16 -5.60
CA LYS A 278 7.62 -10.83 -5.68
C LYS A 278 6.51 -9.94 -5.15
N CYS A 279 5.41 -9.89 -5.90
CA CYS A 279 4.14 -9.30 -5.47
C CYS A 279 3.02 -10.33 -5.66
N MET A 280 2.05 -10.34 -4.77
CA MET A 280 0.81 -11.12 -4.88
C MET A 280 -0.39 -10.19 -4.70
N ILE A 281 -1.44 -10.43 -5.47
CA ILE A 281 -2.74 -9.80 -5.29
C ILE A 281 -3.83 -10.87 -5.41
N THR A 282 -4.83 -10.84 -4.56
CA THR A 282 -5.88 -11.85 -4.48
C THR A 282 -7.23 -11.23 -4.08
N ASP A 283 -8.26 -12.07 -4.06
CA ASP A 283 -9.65 -11.74 -3.76
C ASP A 283 -10.22 -10.72 -4.77
N ASN A 284 -10.86 -11.24 -5.82
CA ASN A 284 -11.37 -10.49 -6.97
C ASN A 284 -10.30 -9.75 -7.76
N MET A 285 -9.14 -10.39 -7.97
CA MET A 285 -8.07 -9.79 -8.74
C MET A 285 -8.55 -9.43 -10.15
N ARG A 286 -8.32 -8.17 -10.52
CA ARG A 286 -8.53 -7.61 -11.86
C ARG A 286 -7.26 -6.91 -12.32
N ALA A 287 -6.95 -7.07 -13.59
CA ALA A 287 -5.82 -6.42 -14.24
C ALA A 287 -6.26 -5.70 -15.50
N TYR A 288 -5.71 -4.52 -15.69
CA TYR A 288 -5.92 -3.67 -16.86
C TYR A 288 -4.56 -3.33 -17.44
N TYR A 289 -4.32 -3.72 -18.67
CA TYR A 289 -3.10 -3.38 -19.39
C TYR A 289 -3.45 -2.50 -20.59
N TYR A 290 -3.00 -1.27 -20.55
CA TYR A 290 -3.35 -0.23 -21.52
C TYR A 290 -2.34 -0.22 -22.67
N GLU A 291 -2.78 -0.70 -23.83
CA GLU A 291 -2.06 -0.59 -25.11
C GLU A 291 -2.47 0.70 -25.84
N GLU A 292 -1.79 1.03 -26.94
CA GLU A 292 -2.08 2.27 -27.70
C GLU A 292 -3.47 2.25 -28.36
N ILE A 293 -3.95 1.09 -28.77
CA ILE A 293 -5.18 0.91 -29.56
C ILE A 293 -6.30 0.29 -28.73
N ASP A 294 -5.97 -0.59 -27.79
CA ASP A 294 -6.96 -1.36 -27.02
C ASP A 294 -6.48 -1.59 -25.58
N THR A 295 -7.36 -2.09 -24.74
CA THR A 295 -7.04 -2.48 -23.37
C THR A 295 -7.26 -3.99 -23.20
N LEU A 296 -6.25 -4.67 -22.67
CA LEU A 296 -6.41 -6.04 -22.20
C LEU A 296 -6.96 -6.02 -20.77
N PHE A 297 -8.13 -6.58 -20.59
CA PHE A 297 -8.77 -6.83 -19.30
C PHE A 297 -8.50 -8.27 -18.88
N ALA A 298 -8.14 -8.48 -17.62
CA ALA A 298 -8.01 -9.83 -17.09
C ALA A 298 -8.56 -9.90 -15.66
N LYS A 299 -9.02 -11.08 -15.26
CA LYS A 299 -9.41 -11.41 -13.88
C LYS A 299 -9.01 -12.83 -13.52
N ALA A 300 -8.76 -13.04 -12.25
CA ALA A 300 -8.48 -14.33 -11.62
C ALA A 300 -8.78 -14.24 -10.13
N ASP A 301 -8.70 -15.37 -9.41
CA ASP A 301 -8.77 -15.32 -7.95
C ASP A 301 -7.49 -14.71 -7.38
N THR A 302 -6.33 -15.12 -7.90
CA THR A 302 -5.01 -14.69 -7.40
C THR A 302 -4.03 -14.48 -8.55
N ALA A 303 -3.23 -13.41 -8.47
CA ALA A 303 -2.09 -13.21 -9.35
C ALA A 303 -0.78 -12.99 -8.58
N TYR A 304 0.31 -13.43 -9.18
CA TYR A 304 1.68 -13.18 -8.75
C TYR A 304 2.46 -12.50 -9.86
N VAL A 305 3.20 -11.47 -9.50
CA VAL A 305 4.19 -10.81 -10.36
C VAL A 305 5.57 -11.04 -9.76
N TYR A 306 6.49 -11.53 -10.58
CA TYR A 306 7.90 -11.71 -10.21
C TYR A 306 8.73 -10.70 -11.01
N PHE A 307 9.61 -9.99 -10.34
CA PHE A 307 10.46 -8.95 -10.93
C PHE A 307 11.92 -9.09 -10.48
N ASP A 308 12.82 -8.58 -11.31
CA ASP A 308 14.24 -8.57 -11.00
C ASP A 308 14.57 -7.45 -10.01
N THR A 309 15.13 -7.79 -8.86
CA THR A 309 15.50 -6.81 -7.82
C THR A 309 16.79 -6.05 -8.13
N ILE A 310 17.56 -6.49 -9.13
CA ILE A 310 18.84 -5.91 -9.53
C ILE A 310 18.66 -4.97 -10.73
N ASN A 311 17.84 -5.39 -11.72
CA ASN A 311 17.63 -4.66 -12.96
C ASN A 311 16.31 -3.87 -12.93
N ASN A 312 16.28 -2.74 -12.22
CA ASN A 312 15.18 -1.78 -12.16
C ASN A 312 13.78 -2.38 -11.93
N ASN A 313 13.69 -3.51 -11.22
CA ASN A 313 12.44 -4.24 -11.00
C ASN A 313 11.71 -4.67 -12.30
N GLU A 314 12.44 -4.99 -13.36
CA GLU A 314 11.84 -5.50 -14.59
C GLU A 314 11.03 -6.77 -14.32
N ILE A 315 9.81 -6.81 -14.85
CA ILE A 315 8.94 -7.99 -14.71
C ILE A 315 9.56 -9.17 -15.45
N GLN A 316 9.73 -10.28 -14.76
CA GLN A 316 10.29 -11.52 -15.29
C GLN A 316 9.20 -12.56 -15.59
N ARG A 317 8.14 -12.56 -14.77
CA ARG A 317 7.09 -13.56 -14.88
C ARG A 317 5.80 -13.07 -14.24
N ILE A 318 4.68 -13.42 -14.84
CA ILE A 318 3.34 -13.23 -14.29
C ILE A 318 2.64 -14.57 -14.20
N LYS A 319 2.02 -14.89 -13.07
CA LYS A 319 1.17 -16.05 -12.88
C LYS A 319 -0.20 -15.61 -12.40
N ALA A 320 -1.26 -16.23 -12.94
CA ALA A 320 -2.61 -16.07 -12.44
C ALA A 320 -3.24 -17.46 -12.25
N PHE A 321 -4.04 -17.61 -11.20
CA PHE A 321 -4.61 -18.88 -10.78
C PHE A 321 -6.09 -18.75 -10.49
N TYR A 322 -6.82 -19.80 -10.84
CA TYR A 322 -8.24 -20.07 -10.68
C TYR A 322 -9.14 -19.05 -11.40
N ASN A 323 -10.01 -19.60 -12.25
CA ASN A 323 -11.01 -18.84 -12.99
C ASN A 323 -10.42 -17.70 -13.83
N VAL A 324 -9.24 -17.92 -14.41
CA VAL A 324 -8.59 -16.91 -15.25
C VAL A 324 -9.43 -16.66 -16.49
N ARG A 325 -9.78 -15.38 -16.68
CA ARG A 325 -10.47 -14.89 -17.89
C ARG A 325 -9.80 -13.62 -18.35
N PHE A 326 -9.76 -13.42 -19.66
CA PHE A 326 -9.29 -12.17 -20.23
C PHE A 326 -10.13 -11.77 -21.44
N PHE A 327 -10.15 -10.49 -21.67
CA PHE A 327 -10.88 -9.86 -22.77
C PHE A 327 -10.03 -8.78 -23.42
N ARG A 328 -9.91 -8.86 -24.73
CA ARG A 328 -9.53 -7.79 -25.65
C ARG A 328 -10.50 -7.86 -26.83
N ASN A 329 -10.75 -6.78 -27.56
CA ASN A 329 -11.78 -6.77 -28.59
C ASN A 329 -11.59 -7.86 -29.65
N ASP A 330 -10.35 -8.15 -30.04
CA ASP A 330 -9.98 -9.16 -31.03
C ASP A 330 -9.75 -10.57 -30.47
N MET A 331 -9.65 -10.72 -29.14
CA MET A 331 -9.32 -11.99 -28.50
C MET A 331 -9.86 -12.09 -27.09
N GLN A 332 -10.50 -13.22 -26.78
CA GLN A 332 -10.99 -13.53 -25.43
C GLN A 332 -10.47 -14.93 -25.02
N GLY A 333 -10.28 -15.14 -23.74
CA GLY A 333 -9.80 -16.42 -23.25
C GLY A 333 -10.23 -16.77 -21.84
N LYS A 334 -10.27 -18.08 -21.59
CA LYS A 334 -10.61 -18.69 -20.31
C LYS A 334 -9.66 -19.85 -20.04
N CYS A 335 -9.21 -20.02 -18.81
CA CYS A 335 -8.47 -21.19 -18.33
C CYS A 335 -8.45 -21.24 -16.79
N ASP A 336 -7.89 -22.29 -16.22
CA ASP A 336 -7.68 -22.36 -14.77
C ASP A 336 -6.44 -21.58 -14.34
N SER A 337 -5.36 -21.64 -15.12
CA SER A 337 -4.14 -20.91 -14.79
C SER A 337 -3.39 -20.38 -16.01
N VAL A 338 -2.71 -19.26 -15.79
CA VAL A 338 -1.82 -18.61 -16.75
C VAL A 338 -0.43 -18.48 -16.14
N ASN A 339 0.60 -18.70 -16.95
CA ASN A 339 1.98 -18.38 -16.66
C ASN A 339 2.60 -17.67 -17.87
N TYR A 340 2.85 -16.36 -17.75
CA TYR A 340 3.55 -15.59 -18.76
C TYR A 340 5.02 -15.45 -18.35
N VAL A 341 5.91 -15.92 -19.18
CA VAL A 341 7.36 -15.88 -18.97
C VAL A 341 7.95 -14.92 -19.99
N LEU A 342 8.54 -13.81 -19.49
CA LEU A 342 9.01 -12.75 -20.37
C LEU A 342 10.29 -13.15 -21.13
N SER A 343 11.17 -13.95 -20.52
CA SER A 343 12.43 -14.37 -21.15
C SER A 343 12.26 -15.17 -22.43
N ASP A 344 11.19 -15.97 -22.55
CA ASP A 344 10.83 -16.72 -23.76
C ASP A 344 9.62 -16.14 -24.49
N SER A 345 9.10 -15.01 -23.99
CA SER A 345 7.95 -14.29 -24.52
C SER A 345 6.74 -15.22 -24.75
N THR A 346 6.51 -16.16 -23.82
CA THR A 346 5.48 -17.18 -23.96
C THR A 346 4.44 -17.12 -22.86
N LEU A 347 3.16 -17.10 -23.25
CA LEU A 347 2.00 -17.25 -22.38
C LEU A 347 1.56 -18.72 -22.39
N TYR A 348 1.55 -19.35 -21.25
CA TYR A 348 1.11 -20.73 -21.03
C TYR A 348 -0.26 -20.74 -20.37
N MET A 349 -1.30 -21.26 -21.04
CA MET A 349 -2.65 -21.46 -20.49
C MET A 349 -2.85 -22.94 -20.16
N ARG A 350 -3.36 -23.23 -18.98
CA ARG A 350 -3.56 -24.61 -18.47
C ARG A 350 -4.92 -24.74 -17.79
N GLY A 351 -5.43 -25.97 -17.74
CA GLY A 351 -6.72 -26.30 -17.12
C GLY A 351 -7.89 -25.90 -18.03
N GLU A 352 -8.18 -26.76 -19.00
CA GLU A 352 -9.27 -26.59 -19.97
C GLU A 352 -9.28 -25.21 -20.66
N PRO A 353 -8.15 -24.78 -21.25
CA PRO A 353 -8.07 -23.48 -21.87
C PRO A 353 -8.94 -23.42 -23.14
N VAL A 354 -9.65 -22.30 -23.25
CA VAL A 354 -10.39 -21.94 -24.48
C VAL A 354 -10.00 -20.52 -24.87
N LEU A 355 -9.73 -20.33 -26.14
CA LEU A 355 -9.41 -19.03 -26.74
C LEU A 355 -10.41 -18.75 -27.85
N TRP A 356 -10.93 -17.54 -27.92
CA TRP A 356 -11.80 -17.08 -28.99
C TRP A 356 -11.13 -15.92 -29.71
N ALA A 357 -11.19 -15.95 -31.02
CA ALA A 357 -10.78 -14.87 -31.90
C ALA A 357 -11.84 -14.73 -33.01
N GLU A 358 -12.49 -13.57 -33.07
CA GLU A 358 -13.63 -13.34 -33.96
C GLU A 358 -14.71 -14.45 -33.82
N ASP A 359 -14.95 -15.22 -34.88
CA ASP A 359 -15.88 -16.36 -35.01
C ASP A 359 -15.24 -17.73 -34.74
N THR A 360 -13.98 -17.73 -34.32
CA THR A 360 -13.18 -18.96 -34.16
C THR A 360 -12.94 -19.25 -32.68
N GLN A 361 -13.22 -20.48 -32.25
CA GLN A 361 -12.91 -21.04 -30.95
C GLN A 361 -11.74 -22.03 -31.06
N MET A 362 -10.79 -21.93 -30.18
CA MET A 362 -9.60 -22.78 -30.09
C MET A 362 -9.49 -23.39 -28.69
N SER A 363 -9.26 -24.70 -28.63
CA SER A 363 -9.16 -25.42 -27.36
C SER A 363 -8.14 -26.57 -27.44
N GLY A 364 -7.77 -27.09 -26.27
CA GLY A 364 -6.86 -28.20 -26.09
C GLY A 364 -6.61 -28.41 -24.60
N ASP A 365 -5.84 -29.43 -24.21
CA ASP A 365 -5.48 -29.59 -22.79
C ASP A 365 -4.51 -28.46 -22.33
N SER A 366 -3.82 -27.85 -23.29
CA SER A 366 -3.00 -26.65 -23.07
C SER A 366 -2.94 -25.78 -24.33
N ILE A 367 -2.85 -24.46 -24.09
CA ILE A 367 -2.59 -23.46 -25.14
C ILE A 367 -1.31 -22.70 -24.76
N ASN A 368 -0.37 -22.59 -25.71
CA ASN A 368 0.80 -21.75 -25.58
C ASN A 368 0.76 -20.67 -26.68
N ILE A 369 0.90 -19.40 -26.29
CA ILE A 369 0.95 -18.25 -27.19
C ILE A 369 2.36 -17.67 -27.10
N MET A 370 3.08 -17.69 -28.21
CA MET A 370 4.44 -17.15 -28.33
C MET A 370 4.39 -15.79 -29.01
N PHE A 371 5.10 -14.82 -28.45
CA PHE A 371 5.14 -13.47 -28.97
C PHE A 371 6.52 -13.15 -29.56
N SER A 372 6.54 -12.40 -30.66
CA SER A 372 7.72 -11.79 -31.22
C SER A 372 7.43 -10.31 -31.50
N ASN A 373 8.29 -9.39 -31.01
CA ASN A 373 8.09 -7.95 -31.15
C ASN A 373 6.69 -7.48 -30.68
N LYS A 374 6.21 -8.00 -29.54
CA LYS A 374 4.87 -7.73 -28.96
C LYS A 374 3.67 -8.17 -29.82
N LYS A 375 3.88 -8.93 -30.89
CA LYS A 375 2.82 -9.53 -31.72
C LYS A 375 2.83 -11.04 -31.55
N ILE A 376 1.69 -11.68 -31.78
CA ILE A 376 1.62 -13.13 -31.76
C ILE A 376 2.44 -13.67 -32.96
N ASP A 377 3.40 -14.54 -32.66
CA ASP A 377 4.19 -15.28 -33.64
C ASP A 377 3.59 -16.67 -33.92
N ARG A 378 3.30 -17.38 -32.83
CA ARG A 378 2.74 -18.74 -32.88
C ARG A 378 1.75 -18.96 -31.74
N LEU A 379 0.75 -19.78 -32.05
CA LEU A 379 -0.18 -20.36 -31.11
C LEU A 379 -0.14 -21.87 -31.23
N MET A 380 0.02 -22.59 -30.13
CA MET A 380 0.11 -24.05 -30.10
C MET A 380 -0.92 -24.63 -29.14
N LEU A 381 -1.79 -25.48 -29.69
CA LEU A 381 -2.81 -26.26 -28.98
C LEU A 381 -2.30 -27.70 -28.83
N ARG A 382 -2.28 -28.28 -27.63
CA ARG A 382 -1.82 -29.64 -27.38
C ARG A 382 -2.05 -30.16 -25.96
N PRO A 383 -2.22 -31.50 -25.76
CA PRO A 383 -2.82 -32.41 -26.73
C PRO A 383 -4.31 -32.11 -26.92
N ASN A 384 -5.02 -32.95 -27.69
CA ASN A 384 -6.45 -32.82 -27.94
C ASN A 384 -6.83 -31.46 -28.56
N ALA A 385 -6.01 -31.01 -29.51
CA ALA A 385 -6.20 -29.74 -30.18
C ALA A 385 -7.50 -29.72 -31.01
N PHE A 386 -8.30 -28.67 -30.85
CA PHE A 386 -9.55 -28.47 -31.55
C PHE A 386 -9.73 -27.01 -31.95
N VAL A 387 -10.02 -26.74 -33.20
CA VAL A 387 -10.38 -25.42 -33.74
C VAL A 387 -11.77 -25.52 -34.36
N ILE A 388 -12.65 -24.61 -33.98
CA ILE A 388 -14.04 -24.55 -34.48
C ILE A 388 -14.27 -23.14 -34.98
N GLN A 389 -14.69 -22.99 -36.21
CA GLN A 389 -15.11 -21.75 -36.81
C GLN A 389 -16.59 -21.82 -37.19
N GLN A 390 -17.38 -20.88 -36.73
CA GLN A 390 -18.78 -20.79 -37.12
C GLN A 390 -18.88 -20.41 -38.62
N ASP A 391 -19.58 -21.18 -39.40
CA ASP A 391 -19.87 -20.81 -40.78
C ASP A 391 -20.88 -19.67 -40.84
N SER A 392 -20.74 -18.80 -41.82
CA SER A 392 -21.55 -17.58 -41.92
C SER A 392 -23.06 -17.82 -42.12
N ILE A 393 -23.44 -19.00 -42.63
CA ILE A 393 -24.84 -19.34 -42.95
C ILE A 393 -25.34 -20.50 -42.07
N LYS A 394 -24.63 -21.62 -42.05
CA LYS A 394 -25.04 -22.82 -41.31
C LYS A 394 -23.84 -23.75 -41.06
N GLY A 395 -23.71 -24.25 -39.84
CA GLY A 395 -22.73 -25.28 -39.49
C GLY A 395 -21.44 -24.72 -38.90
N PHE A 396 -20.43 -25.59 -38.82
CA PHE A 396 -19.14 -25.27 -38.23
C PHE A 396 -18.02 -25.92 -39.02
N ASN A 397 -17.04 -25.14 -39.44
CA ASN A 397 -15.75 -25.67 -39.90
C ASN A 397 -14.99 -26.17 -38.68
N GLN A 398 -14.37 -27.34 -38.76
CA GLN A 398 -13.75 -27.99 -37.62
C GLN A 398 -12.39 -28.56 -38.04
N ILE A 399 -11.40 -28.34 -37.19
CA ILE A 399 -10.06 -28.92 -37.32
C ILE A 399 -9.68 -29.56 -36.00
N LYS A 400 -9.29 -30.81 -36.02
CA LYS A 400 -8.91 -31.57 -34.84
C LYS A 400 -7.62 -32.34 -35.09
N GLY A 401 -6.79 -32.44 -34.05
CA GLY A 401 -5.56 -33.21 -34.06
C GLY A 401 -4.95 -33.43 -32.69
N LYS A 402 -3.82 -34.13 -32.67
CA LYS A 402 -3.05 -34.25 -31.45
C LYS A 402 -2.43 -32.89 -31.06
N GLN A 403 -1.90 -32.18 -32.06
CA GLN A 403 -1.33 -30.86 -31.93
C GLN A 403 -1.68 -30.00 -33.14
N ILE A 404 -2.07 -28.76 -32.88
CA ILE A 404 -2.26 -27.75 -33.92
C ILE A 404 -1.36 -26.58 -33.61
N THR A 405 -0.52 -26.18 -34.56
CA THR A 405 0.32 -24.98 -34.46
C THR A 405 -0.13 -23.99 -35.54
N THR A 406 -0.59 -22.84 -35.09
CA THR A 406 -0.98 -21.72 -35.95
C THR A 406 0.16 -20.69 -35.98
N TYR A 407 0.60 -20.31 -37.16
CA TYR A 407 1.64 -19.32 -37.40
C TYR A 407 1.02 -18.02 -37.89
N PHE A 408 1.58 -16.91 -37.41
CA PHE A 408 1.08 -15.56 -37.69
C PHE A 408 2.13 -14.74 -38.43
N LYS A 409 1.66 -13.92 -39.37
CA LYS A 409 2.46 -12.94 -40.07
C LYS A 409 1.85 -11.56 -39.79
N GLY A 410 2.48 -10.82 -38.90
CA GLY A 410 1.88 -9.62 -38.36
C GLY A 410 0.81 -9.95 -37.32
N ASN A 411 -0.46 -9.64 -37.58
CA ASN A 411 -1.60 -10.02 -36.74
C ASN A 411 -2.57 -10.98 -37.43
N GLU A 412 -2.21 -11.44 -38.62
CA GLU A 412 -3.05 -12.34 -39.45
C GLU A 412 -2.50 -13.76 -39.43
N VAL A 413 -3.39 -14.73 -39.47
CA VAL A 413 -3.00 -16.14 -39.59
C VAL A 413 -2.41 -16.38 -40.98
N ASP A 414 -1.19 -16.91 -41.02
CA ASP A 414 -0.47 -17.26 -42.23
C ASP A 414 -0.75 -18.72 -42.64
N HIS A 415 -0.49 -19.64 -41.73
CA HIS A 415 -0.82 -21.06 -41.95
C HIS A 415 -1.02 -21.79 -40.60
N LEU A 416 -1.65 -22.96 -40.73
CA LEU A 416 -1.97 -23.83 -39.62
C LEU A 416 -1.44 -25.22 -39.92
N PHE A 417 -0.60 -25.74 -39.01
CA PHE A 417 -0.03 -27.08 -39.12
C PHE A 417 -0.65 -28.00 -38.08
N ASN A 418 -1.33 -29.08 -38.57
CA ASN A 418 -2.05 -30.03 -37.73
C ASN A 418 -1.33 -31.38 -37.75
N GLU A 419 -0.90 -31.85 -36.57
CA GLU A 419 -0.13 -33.07 -36.39
C GLU A 419 -0.87 -34.13 -35.58
N GLY A 420 -0.81 -35.38 -36.06
CA GLY A 420 -1.26 -36.57 -35.37
C GLY A 420 -2.78 -36.71 -35.35
N ASN A 421 -3.26 -37.65 -36.17
CA ASN A 421 -4.67 -37.93 -36.38
C ASN A 421 -5.46 -36.68 -36.75
N ALA A 422 -4.97 -36.01 -37.79
CA ALA A 422 -5.60 -34.79 -38.27
C ALA A 422 -6.94 -35.11 -38.94
N GLU A 423 -8.00 -34.46 -38.47
CA GLU A 423 -9.36 -34.58 -38.97
C GLU A 423 -9.93 -33.19 -39.24
N THR A 424 -10.70 -33.03 -40.34
CA THR A 424 -11.41 -31.78 -40.64
C THR A 424 -12.83 -32.03 -41.11
N ILE A 425 -13.71 -31.10 -40.77
CA ILE A 425 -15.00 -30.90 -41.43
C ILE A 425 -15.00 -29.48 -41.99
N TYR A 426 -15.27 -29.36 -43.30
CA TYR A 426 -15.30 -28.07 -43.95
C TYR A 426 -16.57 -27.92 -44.81
N TRP A 427 -17.33 -26.84 -44.55
CA TRP A 427 -18.55 -26.50 -45.29
C TRP A 427 -18.16 -25.71 -46.54
N LEU A 428 -18.09 -26.46 -47.67
CA LEU A 428 -17.71 -25.90 -48.97
C LEU A 428 -18.86 -25.12 -49.59
N ARG A 429 -18.57 -23.83 -49.90
CA ARG A 429 -19.55 -22.93 -50.54
C ARG A 429 -19.03 -22.44 -51.88
N ASP A 430 -19.98 -22.15 -52.78
CA ASP A 430 -19.72 -21.48 -54.05
C ASP A 430 -19.61 -19.95 -53.83
N ASP A 431 -19.20 -19.22 -54.86
CA ASP A 431 -19.04 -17.78 -54.84
C ASP A 431 -20.37 -17.02 -54.50
N ASP A 432 -21.52 -17.62 -54.81
CA ASP A 432 -22.86 -17.08 -54.45
C ASP A 432 -23.31 -17.40 -53.01
N GLY A 433 -22.48 -18.15 -52.25
CA GLY A 433 -22.76 -18.60 -50.88
C GLY A 433 -23.58 -19.90 -50.81
N SER A 434 -23.98 -20.50 -51.94
CA SER A 434 -24.66 -21.81 -51.97
C SER A 434 -23.76 -22.92 -51.46
N LEU A 435 -24.30 -23.88 -50.67
CA LEU A 435 -23.56 -25.00 -50.15
C LEU A 435 -23.30 -26.03 -51.27
N ILE A 436 -22.04 -26.26 -51.60
CA ILE A 436 -21.62 -27.34 -52.53
C ILE A 436 -21.70 -28.68 -51.82
N GLY A 437 -21.31 -28.72 -50.55
CA GLY A 437 -21.31 -29.93 -49.71
C GLY A 437 -20.41 -29.78 -48.51
N VAL A 438 -20.40 -30.80 -47.67
CA VAL A 438 -19.55 -30.85 -46.46
C VAL A 438 -18.44 -31.87 -46.70
N ASN A 439 -17.20 -31.37 -46.66
CA ASN A 439 -16.01 -32.19 -46.84
C ASN A 439 -15.52 -32.72 -45.49
N PHE A 440 -15.39 -34.01 -45.37
CA PHE A 440 -14.75 -34.69 -44.27
C PHE A 440 -13.40 -35.24 -44.71
N SER A 441 -12.32 -34.84 -44.06
CA SER A 441 -10.98 -35.29 -44.38
C SER A 441 -10.23 -35.80 -43.15
N GLN A 442 -9.45 -36.85 -43.35
CA GLN A 442 -8.55 -37.43 -42.36
C GLN A 442 -7.17 -37.65 -42.95
N SER A 443 -6.13 -37.41 -42.17
CA SER A 443 -4.75 -37.74 -42.53
C SER A 443 -3.87 -37.83 -41.27
N THR A 444 -2.61 -38.22 -41.43
CA THR A 444 -1.67 -38.18 -40.34
C THR A 444 -1.32 -36.73 -39.97
N THR A 445 -1.15 -35.89 -41.01
CA THR A 445 -0.77 -34.46 -40.84
C THR A 445 -1.43 -33.65 -41.97
N MET A 446 -1.78 -32.38 -41.60
CA MET A 446 -2.32 -31.42 -42.57
C MET A 446 -1.59 -30.08 -42.43
N ASP A 447 -1.36 -29.42 -43.56
CA ASP A 447 -0.87 -28.05 -43.66
C ASP A 447 -1.92 -27.20 -44.39
N ILE A 448 -2.48 -26.21 -43.70
CA ILE A 448 -3.58 -25.37 -44.18
C ILE A 448 -3.05 -23.95 -44.32
N ASN A 449 -2.96 -23.46 -45.55
CA ASN A 449 -2.52 -22.10 -45.85
C ASN A 449 -3.72 -21.17 -45.93
N ILE A 450 -3.58 -19.98 -45.31
CA ILE A 450 -4.63 -18.98 -45.22
C ILE A 450 -4.16 -17.70 -45.90
N ILE A 451 -4.97 -17.17 -46.82
CA ILE A 451 -4.76 -15.89 -47.49
C ILE A 451 -6.05 -15.11 -47.36
N ASP A 452 -5.96 -13.82 -46.97
CA ASP A 452 -7.10 -12.92 -46.79
C ASP A 452 -8.20 -13.52 -45.90
N LYS A 453 -7.79 -14.19 -44.80
CA LYS A 453 -8.65 -14.90 -43.84
C LYS A 453 -9.43 -16.09 -44.43
N GLN A 454 -9.11 -16.54 -45.62
CA GLN A 454 -9.72 -17.70 -46.28
C GLN A 454 -8.72 -18.80 -46.48
N ILE A 455 -9.19 -20.04 -46.44
CA ILE A 455 -8.35 -21.19 -46.76
C ILE A 455 -7.99 -21.14 -48.25
N SER A 456 -6.70 -20.98 -48.55
CA SER A 456 -6.17 -20.95 -49.91
C SER A 456 -5.88 -22.36 -50.42
N ASN A 457 -5.28 -23.19 -49.61
CA ASN A 457 -5.07 -24.61 -49.95
C ASN A 457 -4.86 -25.45 -48.69
N ILE A 458 -5.16 -26.73 -48.80
CA ILE A 458 -4.90 -27.74 -47.77
C ILE A 458 -4.02 -28.84 -48.39
N LYS A 459 -2.92 -29.17 -47.72
CA LYS A 459 -2.05 -30.30 -48.07
C LYS A 459 -2.20 -31.39 -47.04
N PHE A 460 -2.54 -32.58 -47.49
CA PHE A 460 -2.68 -33.74 -46.64
C PHE A 460 -1.45 -34.64 -46.78
N TYR A 461 -0.97 -35.20 -45.70
CA TYR A 461 0.18 -36.11 -45.71
C TYR A 461 -0.14 -37.41 -44.98
N GLN A 462 0.09 -38.52 -45.66
CA GLN A 462 -0.06 -39.90 -45.19
C GLN A 462 -1.49 -40.28 -44.75
N SER A 463 -1.88 -41.50 -45.05
CA SER A 463 -3.15 -42.11 -44.63
C SER A 463 -4.39 -41.27 -44.97
N ILE A 464 -4.42 -40.68 -46.15
CA ILE A 464 -5.45 -39.74 -46.57
C ILE A 464 -6.76 -40.47 -46.82
N LYS A 465 -7.83 -39.97 -46.19
CA LYS A 465 -9.22 -40.33 -46.49
C LYS A 465 -10.01 -39.02 -46.63
N GLU A 466 -10.81 -38.97 -47.69
CA GLU A 466 -11.62 -37.78 -47.97
C GLU A 466 -12.99 -38.19 -48.48
N THR A 467 -14.04 -37.52 -48.03
CA THR A 467 -15.41 -37.76 -48.47
C THR A 467 -16.15 -36.43 -48.51
N LEU A 468 -16.76 -36.14 -49.66
CA LEU A 468 -17.66 -34.98 -49.81
C LEU A 468 -19.10 -35.47 -49.73
N TYR A 469 -19.86 -34.97 -48.80
CA TYR A 469 -21.28 -35.23 -48.61
C TYR A 469 -22.09 -34.06 -49.16
N PRO A 470 -22.95 -34.31 -50.17
CA PRO A 470 -23.98 -33.33 -50.54
C PRO A 470 -24.91 -33.08 -49.35
N GLU A 471 -25.48 -31.87 -49.22
CA GLU A 471 -26.30 -31.50 -48.05
C GLU A 471 -27.42 -32.51 -47.79
N GLU A 472 -28.09 -33.00 -48.84
CA GLU A 472 -29.20 -33.95 -48.76
C GLU A 472 -28.80 -35.32 -48.18
N GLN A 473 -27.52 -35.64 -48.20
CA GLN A 473 -26.98 -36.94 -47.73
C GLN A 473 -26.25 -36.80 -46.38
N LEU A 474 -26.11 -35.57 -45.86
CA LEU A 474 -25.44 -35.32 -44.62
C LEU A 474 -26.28 -35.78 -43.44
N LYS A 475 -25.75 -36.66 -42.63
CA LYS A 475 -26.40 -37.12 -41.36
C LYS A 475 -25.88 -36.27 -40.23
N GLU A 476 -26.70 -36.04 -39.22
CA GLU A 476 -26.36 -35.27 -38.00
C GLU A 476 -25.05 -35.75 -37.33
N GLU A 477 -24.79 -37.07 -37.36
CA GLU A 477 -23.57 -37.68 -36.84
C GLU A 477 -22.30 -37.29 -37.62
N GLN A 478 -22.45 -36.78 -38.84
CA GLN A 478 -21.37 -36.37 -39.74
C GLN A 478 -21.13 -34.86 -39.74
N GLU A 479 -21.98 -34.09 -39.07
CA GLU A 479 -21.82 -32.64 -38.94
C GLU A 479 -20.74 -32.26 -37.90
N TYR A 480 -20.38 -33.19 -36.99
CA TYR A 480 -19.48 -32.88 -35.87
C TYR A 480 -18.40 -33.95 -35.70
N LEU A 481 -17.15 -33.50 -35.51
CA LEU A 481 -16.06 -34.38 -35.09
C LEU A 481 -16.23 -34.79 -33.62
N LYS A 482 -15.78 -35.99 -33.30
CA LYS A 482 -15.82 -36.49 -31.91
C LYS A 482 -15.10 -35.52 -30.96
N GLY A 483 -15.82 -35.01 -29.96
CA GLY A 483 -15.31 -34.07 -28.99
C GLY A 483 -15.62 -32.59 -29.33
N PHE A 484 -16.47 -32.38 -30.35
CA PHE A 484 -16.99 -31.04 -30.66
C PHE A 484 -17.70 -30.44 -29.44
N SER A 485 -17.36 -29.20 -29.11
CA SER A 485 -18.00 -28.42 -28.05
C SER A 485 -17.89 -26.94 -28.35
N TRP A 486 -18.99 -26.33 -28.79
CA TRP A 486 -19.08 -24.88 -29.00
C TRP A 486 -19.46 -24.17 -27.70
N GLN A 487 -18.61 -23.30 -27.21
CA GLN A 487 -18.69 -22.72 -25.87
C GLN A 487 -18.93 -21.20 -25.85
N GLU A 488 -19.68 -20.67 -26.81
CA GLU A 488 -19.98 -19.23 -26.92
C GLU A 488 -20.64 -18.64 -25.66
N ASN A 489 -21.45 -19.43 -24.96
CA ASN A 489 -22.16 -19.02 -23.75
C ASN A 489 -21.24 -18.66 -22.57
N ILE A 490 -20.00 -19.10 -22.58
CA ILE A 490 -19.00 -18.81 -21.52
C ILE A 490 -17.85 -17.95 -22.04
N LYS A 491 -17.93 -17.46 -23.27
CA LYS A 491 -16.98 -16.50 -23.84
C LYS A 491 -16.96 -15.22 -23.00
N PRO A 492 -15.80 -14.78 -22.50
CA PRO A 492 -15.70 -13.59 -21.68
C PRO A 492 -16.22 -12.35 -22.38
N LYS A 493 -16.99 -11.52 -21.64
CA LYS A 493 -17.53 -10.24 -22.12
C LYS A 493 -16.91 -9.10 -21.31
N ARG A 494 -16.79 -7.93 -21.93
CA ARG A 494 -16.17 -6.76 -21.31
C ARG A 494 -16.80 -6.37 -19.96
N GLU A 495 -18.11 -6.55 -19.84
CA GLU A 495 -18.89 -6.18 -18.63
C GLU A 495 -18.55 -7.04 -17.41
N GLU A 496 -17.78 -8.12 -17.58
CA GLU A 496 -17.36 -8.99 -16.50
C GLU A 496 -16.13 -8.45 -15.72
N PHE A 497 -15.46 -7.44 -16.25
CA PHE A 497 -14.21 -6.89 -15.76
C PHE A 497 -14.41 -5.48 -15.20
#